data_65fd0f7b7a4c2a5c5d2c29d3b368fd81
#
_entry.id   65fd0f7b7a4c2a5c5d2c29d3b368fd81
#
_cell.length_a   1.000
_cell.length_b   1.000
_cell.length_c   1.000
_cell.angle_alpha   90.00
_cell.angle_beta   90.00
_cell.angle_gamma   90.00
#
_symmetry.space_group_name_H-M   'P 1'
#
loop_
_entity.id
_entity.type
_entity.pdbx_description
1 polymer ?
#
loop_
_entity_poly.entity_id
_entity_poly.type
_entity_poly.pdbx_seq_one_letter_code
_entity_poly.pdbx_strand_id
1 'polypeptide(L)'
;MSDLVTQKATAVKLLLMDVDGVLTDGHLFNVPGPDGKMVETKGFDSQDGISLQWMSWKGIATGLISGRESPATAVRAKQCKFRYVYQGHIEKIPILEEIMADAGIVKGQVAYIGDDLTDVVVMHRVGLAIATANARPEVKAQAHYVTAAAGGGGAVREVVELILKAQGYWEEILRKYEA
;
A
#
# COMPACT_ATOMS: atom_id res chain seq x y z
N MET A 1 0.80 16.22 -12.50
CA MET A 1 1.31 14.85 -12.48
C MET A 1 2.16 14.66 -13.74
N SER A 2 3.31 14.00 -13.69
CA SER A 2 4.13 13.79 -14.90
C SER A 2 3.50 12.72 -15.79
N ASP A 3 3.67 12.83 -17.12
CA ASP A 3 3.17 11.85 -18.08
C ASP A 3 3.70 10.43 -17.79
N LEU A 4 4.94 10.33 -17.29
CA LEU A 4 5.55 9.07 -16.92
C LEU A 4 4.81 8.37 -15.77
N VAL A 5 4.42 9.11 -14.73
CA VAL A 5 3.68 8.54 -13.58
C VAL A 5 2.30 8.05 -14.03
N THR A 6 1.61 8.83 -14.86
CA THR A 6 0.31 8.43 -15.43
C THR A 6 0.44 7.16 -16.27
N GLN A 7 1.44 7.07 -17.14
CA GLN A 7 1.69 5.89 -17.95
C GLN A 7 1.94 4.64 -17.09
N LYS A 8 2.77 4.77 -16.05
CA LYS A 8 3.06 3.67 -15.11
C LYS A 8 1.82 3.25 -14.34
N ALA A 9 1.01 4.20 -13.86
CA ALA A 9 -0.22 3.94 -13.12
C ALA A 9 -1.29 3.21 -13.98
N THR A 10 -1.35 3.50 -15.27
CA THR A 10 -2.25 2.80 -16.21
C THR A 10 -1.95 1.30 -16.32
N ALA A 11 -0.70 0.90 -16.15
CA ALA A 11 -0.29 -0.50 -16.27
C ALA A 11 -0.53 -1.32 -14.98
N VAL A 12 -0.87 -0.70 -13.85
CA VAL A 12 -0.94 -1.35 -12.53
C VAL A 12 -2.09 -2.37 -12.48
N LYS A 13 -1.76 -3.59 -12.06
CA LYS A 13 -2.70 -4.68 -11.76
C LYS A 13 -2.62 -5.15 -10.31
N LEU A 14 -1.55 -4.76 -9.61
CA LEU A 14 -1.31 -5.08 -8.22
C LEU A 14 -0.71 -3.87 -7.51
N LEU A 15 -1.32 -3.48 -6.40
CA LEU A 15 -0.78 -2.48 -5.46
C LEU A 15 -0.30 -3.20 -4.20
N LEU A 16 0.99 -3.19 -3.98
CA LEU A 16 1.63 -3.66 -2.74
C LEU A 16 2.08 -2.47 -1.89
N MET A 17 2.19 -2.66 -0.60
CA MET A 17 2.61 -1.61 0.33
C MET A 17 3.25 -2.16 1.60
N ASP A 18 4.04 -1.34 2.27
CA ASP A 18 4.41 -1.57 3.67
C ASP A 18 3.23 -1.21 4.60
N VAL A 19 3.40 -1.41 5.88
CA VAL A 19 2.38 -1.14 6.91
C VAL A 19 2.76 0.07 7.74
N ASP A 20 3.89 0.00 8.45
CA ASP A 20 4.30 1.03 9.40
C ASP A 20 4.90 2.23 8.64
N GLY A 21 4.27 3.41 8.76
CA GLY A 21 4.62 4.59 7.98
C GLY A 21 3.93 4.71 6.61
N VAL A 22 3.13 3.71 6.21
CA VAL A 22 2.33 3.70 4.97
C VAL A 22 0.84 3.59 5.27
N LEU A 23 0.38 2.43 5.78
CA LEU A 23 -1.01 2.22 6.23
C LEU A 23 -1.27 2.86 7.60
N THR A 24 -0.22 3.10 8.37
CA THR A 24 -0.21 3.78 9.66
C THR A 24 0.74 4.98 9.62
N ASP A 25 0.73 5.77 10.66
CA ASP A 25 1.68 6.89 10.84
C ASP A 25 3.08 6.46 11.31
N GLY A 26 3.31 5.14 11.48
CA GLY A 26 4.58 4.56 11.94
C GLY A 26 4.73 4.53 13.46
N HIS A 27 3.79 5.08 14.23
CA HIS A 27 3.84 5.01 15.70
C HIS A 27 3.43 3.63 16.22
N LEU A 28 4.16 3.15 17.21
CA LEU A 28 3.91 1.87 17.88
C LEU A 28 3.26 2.11 19.24
N PHE A 29 2.04 1.61 19.40
CA PHE A 29 1.32 1.67 20.67
C PHE A 29 1.25 0.28 21.29
N ASN A 30 1.53 0.17 22.59
CA ASN A 30 1.38 -1.06 23.34
C ASN A 30 0.39 -0.84 24.47
N VAL A 31 -0.66 -1.65 24.53
CA VAL A 31 -1.70 -1.58 25.55
C VAL A 31 -1.77 -2.90 26.31
N PRO A 32 -2.12 -2.91 27.61
CA PRO A 32 -2.33 -4.15 28.36
C PRO A 32 -3.49 -4.95 27.78
N GLY A 33 -3.26 -6.21 27.44
CA GLY A 33 -4.28 -7.16 27.07
C GLY A 33 -5.01 -7.75 28.30
N PRO A 34 -6.07 -8.54 28.09
CA PRO A 34 -6.85 -9.15 29.17
C PRO A 34 -6.02 -10.08 30.08
N ASP A 35 -4.94 -10.66 29.57
CA ASP A 35 -4.01 -11.54 30.29
C ASP A 35 -2.84 -10.78 30.94
N GLY A 36 -2.87 -9.44 30.89
CA GLY A 36 -1.81 -8.58 31.41
C GLY A 36 -0.57 -8.45 30.51
N LYS A 37 -0.51 -9.15 29.39
CA LYS A 37 0.56 -8.98 28.39
C LYS A 37 0.31 -7.74 27.56
N MET A 38 1.40 -7.08 27.16
CA MET A 38 1.31 -5.95 26.25
C MET A 38 0.95 -6.44 24.84
N VAL A 39 -0.04 -5.79 24.25
CA VAL A 39 -0.51 -6.04 22.88
C VAL A 39 -0.23 -4.81 22.04
N GLU A 40 0.47 -5.00 20.91
CA GLU A 40 0.67 -3.92 19.94
C GLU A 40 -0.65 -3.57 19.26
N THR A 41 -0.99 -2.30 19.26
CA THR A 41 -2.12 -1.76 18.51
C THR A 41 -1.67 -0.71 17.51
N LYS A 42 -2.49 -0.49 16.46
CA LYS A 42 -2.18 0.43 15.37
C LYS A 42 -3.41 1.27 15.02
N GLY A 43 -3.17 2.53 14.66
CA GLY A 43 -4.16 3.41 14.05
C GLY A 43 -4.13 3.28 12.53
N PHE A 44 -5.30 3.13 11.90
CA PHE A 44 -5.46 3.08 10.46
C PHE A 44 -6.43 4.17 9.99
N ASP A 45 -6.11 4.82 8.87
CA ASP A 45 -7.01 5.77 8.25
C ASP A 45 -8.22 5.06 7.61
N SER A 46 -9.42 5.59 7.88
CA SER A 46 -10.67 5.00 7.36
C SER A 46 -10.83 5.23 5.85
N GLN A 47 -10.34 6.36 5.32
CA GLN A 47 -10.42 6.70 3.91
C GLN A 47 -9.48 5.84 3.06
N ASP A 48 -8.30 5.50 3.60
CA ASP A 48 -7.41 4.51 2.98
C ASP A 48 -8.14 3.17 2.82
N GLY A 49 -8.84 2.74 3.87
CA GLY A 49 -9.53 1.45 3.85
C GLY A 49 -10.66 1.37 2.82
N ILE A 50 -11.48 2.43 2.67
CA ILE A 50 -12.55 2.41 1.66
C ILE A 50 -11.98 2.45 0.25
N SER A 51 -10.90 3.18 0.04
CA SER A 51 -10.25 3.28 -1.27
C SER A 51 -9.71 1.93 -1.76
N LEU A 52 -9.14 1.12 -0.88
CA LEU A 52 -8.67 -0.23 -1.20
C LEU A 52 -9.81 -1.15 -1.66
N GLN A 53 -11.04 -0.96 -1.16
CA GLN A 53 -12.19 -1.69 -1.67
C GLN A 53 -12.52 -1.32 -3.11
N TRP A 54 -12.31 -0.06 -3.53
CA TRP A 54 -12.51 0.35 -4.92
C TRP A 54 -11.56 -0.35 -5.89
N MET A 55 -10.30 -0.57 -5.47
CA MET A 55 -9.35 -1.38 -6.24
C MET A 55 -9.92 -2.79 -6.49
N SER A 56 -10.42 -3.43 -5.43
CA SER A 56 -11.06 -4.75 -5.52
C SER A 56 -12.26 -4.76 -6.50
N TRP A 57 -13.09 -3.70 -6.50
CA TRP A 57 -14.22 -3.60 -7.45
C TRP A 57 -13.79 -3.52 -8.92
N LYS A 58 -12.56 -3.08 -9.16
CA LYS A 58 -11.96 -2.96 -10.51
C LYS A 58 -11.04 -4.12 -10.86
N GLY A 59 -10.99 -5.15 -10.02
CA GLY A 59 -10.16 -6.33 -10.24
C GLY A 59 -8.67 -6.07 -10.07
N ILE A 60 -8.28 -4.95 -9.45
CA ILE A 60 -6.90 -4.63 -9.14
C ILE A 60 -6.60 -5.21 -7.76
N ALA A 61 -5.68 -6.18 -7.70
CA ALA A 61 -5.30 -6.82 -6.47
C ALA A 61 -4.52 -5.87 -5.54
N THR A 62 -4.68 -6.06 -4.24
CA THR A 62 -3.92 -5.32 -3.23
C THR A 62 -3.26 -6.28 -2.25
N GLY A 63 -2.14 -5.87 -1.65
CA GLY A 63 -1.43 -6.66 -0.66
C GLY A 63 -0.46 -5.82 0.18
N LEU A 64 0.01 -6.43 1.25
CA LEU A 64 1.01 -5.84 2.13
C LEU A 64 2.19 -6.80 2.37
N ILE A 65 3.38 -6.23 2.55
CA ILE A 65 4.60 -6.93 2.95
C ILE A 65 5.23 -6.13 4.10
N SER A 66 5.11 -6.65 5.32
CA SER A 66 5.59 -6.00 6.54
C SER A 66 6.71 -6.79 7.20
N GLY A 67 7.72 -6.10 7.71
CA GLY A 67 8.76 -6.71 8.54
C GLY A 67 8.30 -7.09 9.95
N ARG A 68 7.14 -6.58 10.39
CA ARG A 68 6.56 -6.81 11.72
C ARG A 68 5.31 -7.67 11.61
N GLU A 69 5.01 -8.41 12.67
CA GLU A 69 3.73 -9.09 12.85
C GLU A 69 2.86 -8.32 13.83
N SER A 70 1.59 -8.11 13.45
CA SER A 70 0.60 -7.46 14.32
C SER A 70 -0.79 -8.01 14.06
N PRO A 71 -1.51 -8.44 15.11
CA PRO A 71 -2.91 -8.85 14.98
C PRO A 71 -3.81 -7.72 14.42
N ALA A 72 -3.50 -6.47 14.74
CA ALA A 72 -4.24 -5.31 14.22
C ALA A 72 -4.10 -5.21 12.69
N THR A 73 -2.90 -5.45 12.16
CA THR A 73 -2.66 -5.51 10.71
C THR A 73 -3.44 -6.64 10.05
N ALA A 74 -3.49 -7.83 10.64
CA ALA A 74 -4.24 -8.96 10.10
C ALA A 74 -5.76 -8.66 10.03
N VAL A 75 -6.32 -8.06 11.07
CA VAL A 75 -7.72 -7.61 11.09
C VAL A 75 -7.98 -6.56 10.01
N ARG A 76 -7.10 -5.56 9.90
CA ARG A 76 -7.23 -4.49 8.91
C ARG A 76 -7.14 -5.02 7.48
N ALA A 77 -6.21 -5.92 7.21
CA ALA A 77 -6.04 -6.54 5.90
C ALA A 77 -7.33 -7.27 5.46
N LYS A 78 -7.95 -8.01 6.36
CA LYS A 78 -9.24 -8.66 6.08
C LYS A 78 -10.36 -7.65 5.77
N GLN A 79 -10.46 -6.57 6.55
CA GLN A 79 -11.45 -5.50 6.32
C GLN A 79 -11.26 -4.83 4.95
N CYS A 80 -10.01 -4.57 4.55
CA CYS A 80 -9.66 -3.94 3.27
C CYS A 80 -9.63 -4.92 2.10
N LYS A 81 -9.90 -6.22 2.32
CA LYS A 81 -9.91 -7.28 1.32
C LYS A 81 -8.57 -7.46 0.59
N PHE A 82 -7.46 -7.32 1.31
CA PHE A 82 -6.14 -7.63 0.75
C PHE A 82 -6.09 -9.07 0.27
N ARG A 83 -5.62 -9.29 -0.96
CA ARG A 83 -5.37 -10.62 -1.51
C ARG A 83 -4.09 -11.22 -0.94
N TYR A 84 -3.07 -10.40 -0.73
CA TYR A 84 -1.75 -10.82 -0.26
C TYR A 84 -1.44 -10.18 1.08
N VAL A 85 -1.13 -10.99 2.09
CA VAL A 85 -0.86 -10.52 3.47
C VAL A 85 0.35 -11.26 4.00
N TYR A 86 1.50 -10.60 3.95
CA TYR A 86 2.77 -11.14 4.44
C TYR A 86 3.28 -10.26 5.58
N GLN A 87 3.41 -10.85 6.76
CA GLN A 87 3.91 -10.21 7.96
C GLN A 87 5.14 -10.96 8.48
N GLY A 88 6.04 -10.28 9.19
CA GLY A 88 7.26 -10.89 9.74
C GLY A 88 8.39 -11.07 8.70
N HIS A 89 8.29 -10.42 7.55
CA HIS A 89 9.25 -10.57 6.45
C HIS A 89 10.07 -9.29 6.23
N ILE A 90 11.27 -9.24 6.84
CA ILE A 90 12.22 -8.14 6.63
C ILE A 90 12.80 -8.22 5.20
N GLU A 91 13.11 -9.43 4.73
CA GLU A 91 13.53 -9.66 3.35
C GLU A 91 12.33 -9.71 2.42
N LYS A 92 12.00 -8.57 1.81
CA LYS A 92 10.76 -8.40 1.02
C LYS A 92 10.86 -8.96 -0.41
N ILE A 93 12.07 -9.18 -0.95
CA ILE A 93 12.24 -9.59 -2.35
C ILE A 93 11.70 -10.99 -2.64
N PRO A 94 11.99 -12.05 -1.85
CA PRO A 94 11.42 -13.37 -2.10
C PRO A 94 9.89 -13.35 -2.08
N ILE A 95 9.30 -12.54 -1.19
CA ILE A 95 7.84 -12.38 -1.09
C ILE A 95 7.28 -11.67 -2.33
N LEU A 96 7.92 -10.61 -2.82
CA LEU A 96 7.53 -9.95 -4.06
C LEU A 96 7.51 -10.92 -5.25
N GLU A 97 8.56 -11.75 -5.37
CA GLU A 97 8.68 -12.72 -6.46
C GLU A 97 7.59 -13.80 -6.37
N GLU A 98 7.31 -14.32 -5.17
CA GLU A 98 6.22 -15.26 -4.92
C GLU A 98 4.86 -14.68 -5.31
N ILE A 99 4.55 -13.45 -4.87
CA ILE A 99 3.30 -12.77 -5.18
C ILE A 99 3.16 -12.55 -6.69
N MET A 100 4.22 -12.11 -7.37
CA MET A 100 4.20 -11.89 -8.83
C MET A 100 3.96 -13.19 -9.58
N ALA A 101 4.58 -14.29 -9.16
CA ALA A 101 4.39 -15.60 -9.75
C ALA A 101 2.95 -16.10 -9.55
N ASP A 102 2.40 -16.02 -8.33
CA ASP A 102 1.00 -16.39 -8.05
C ASP A 102 0.00 -15.55 -8.85
N ALA A 103 0.24 -14.23 -8.93
CA ALA A 103 -0.63 -13.33 -9.66
C ALA A 103 -0.50 -13.46 -11.21
N GLY A 104 0.53 -14.10 -11.71
CA GLY A 104 0.82 -14.19 -13.14
C GLY A 104 1.12 -12.84 -13.79
N ILE A 105 1.80 -11.93 -13.08
CA ILE A 105 2.06 -10.56 -13.53
C ILE A 105 3.56 -10.27 -13.58
N VAL A 106 3.92 -9.25 -14.36
CA VAL A 106 5.31 -8.79 -14.49
C VAL A 106 5.54 -7.52 -13.67
N LYS A 107 6.80 -7.24 -13.37
CA LYS A 107 7.23 -6.08 -12.55
C LYS A 107 6.60 -4.75 -12.99
N GLY A 108 6.42 -4.53 -14.29
CA GLY A 108 5.80 -3.30 -14.83
C GLY A 108 4.33 -3.10 -14.44
N GLN A 109 3.67 -4.14 -13.94
CA GLN A 109 2.27 -4.14 -13.52
C GLN A 109 2.08 -4.03 -12.01
N VAL A 110 3.18 -3.91 -11.25
CA VAL A 110 3.17 -3.76 -9.79
C VAL A 110 3.44 -2.31 -9.43
N ALA A 111 2.62 -1.75 -8.54
CA ALA A 111 2.90 -0.54 -7.78
C ALA A 111 3.30 -0.93 -6.34
N TYR A 112 4.24 -0.19 -5.75
CA TYR A 112 4.65 -0.39 -4.36
C TYR A 112 4.74 0.95 -3.63
N ILE A 113 4.15 1.01 -2.42
CA ILE A 113 4.24 2.15 -1.52
C ILE A 113 5.17 1.79 -0.36
N GLY A 114 6.18 2.60 -0.11
CA GLY A 114 7.10 2.44 1.01
C GLY A 114 7.46 3.77 1.66
N ASP A 115 8.11 3.71 2.81
CA ASP A 115 8.53 4.90 3.56
C ASP A 115 9.96 4.80 4.11
N ASP A 116 10.52 3.59 4.27
CA ASP A 116 11.85 3.40 4.85
C ASP A 116 12.79 2.63 3.92
N LEU A 117 14.07 2.57 4.30
CA LEU A 117 15.17 1.99 3.49
C LEU A 117 14.92 0.52 3.13
N THR A 118 14.21 -0.22 3.96
CA THR A 118 13.82 -1.61 3.69
C THR A 118 12.91 -1.76 2.47
N ASP A 119 12.25 -0.69 2.04
CA ASP A 119 11.36 -0.66 0.88
C ASP A 119 12.08 -0.41 -0.44
N VAL A 120 13.23 0.26 -0.39
CA VAL A 120 13.99 0.65 -1.59
C VAL A 120 14.30 -0.55 -2.49
N VAL A 121 14.60 -1.70 -1.89
CA VAL A 121 14.89 -2.93 -2.65
C VAL A 121 13.69 -3.42 -3.46
N VAL A 122 12.46 -3.22 -2.97
CA VAL A 122 11.21 -3.51 -3.68
C VAL A 122 10.93 -2.41 -4.72
N MET A 123 11.09 -1.14 -4.37
CA MET A 123 10.84 0.00 -5.25
C MET A 123 11.66 -0.08 -6.54
N HIS A 124 12.90 -0.60 -6.48
CA HIS A 124 13.75 -0.82 -7.67
C HIS A 124 13.27 -1.97 -8.58
N ARG A 125 12.33 -2.80 -8.12
CA ARG A 125 11.87 -4.02 -8.82
C ARG A 125 10.42 -3.96 -9.32
N VAL A 126 9.76 -2.80 -9.15
CA VAL A 126 8.36 -2.61 -9.56
C VAL A 126 8.22 -1.57 -10.67
N GLY A 127 7.07 -1.55 -11.31
CA GLY A 127 6.75 -0.58 -12.38
C GLY A 127 6.53 0.83 -11.85
N LEU A 128 5.81 0.96 -10.72
CA LEU A 128 5.50 2.24 -10.10
C LEU A 128 5.92 2.23 -8.62
N ALA A 129 7.05 2.86 -8.32
CA ALA A 129 7.55 3.06 -6.96
C ALA A 129 7.00 4.36 -6.39
N ILE A 130 6.46 4.30 -5.18
CA ILE A 130 5.80 5.42 -4.50
C ILE A 130 6.36 5.56 -3.09
N ALA A 131 6.66 6.78 -2.68
CA ALA A 131 7.02 7.11 -1.30
C ALA A 131 5.93 7.94 -0.64
N THR A 132 5.67 7.71 0.64
CA THR A 132 4.76 8.58 1.42
C THR A 132 5.41 9.91 1.77
N ALA A 133 4.60 10.94 2.11
CA ALA A 133 5.13 12.26 2.49
C ALA A 133 6.05 12.21 3.72
N ASN A 134 5.85 11.28 4.64
CA ASN A 134 6.71 11.05 5.81
C ASN A 134 7.93 10.18 5.52
N ALA A 135 8.06 9.60 4.31
CA ALA A 135 9.19 8.73 3.97
C ALA A 135 10.55 9.42 4.14
N ARG A 136 11.58 8.62 4.37
CA ARG A 136 12.96 9.11 4.44
C ARG A 136 13.38 9.78 3.13
N PRO A 137 14.23 10.82 3.18
CA PRO A 137 14.69 11.51 1.95
C PRO A 137 15.29 10.56 0.91
N GLU A 138 16.03 9.55 1.36
CA GLU A 138 16.66 8.56 0.52
C GLU A 138 15.64 7.70 -0.24
N VAL A 139 14.51 7.38 0.39
CA VAL A 139 13.39 6.63 -0.19
C VAL A 139 12.65 7.48 -1.20
N LYS A 140 12.37 8.74 -0.86
CA LYS A 140 11.74 9.71 -1.79
C LYS A 140 12.56 9.89 -3.07
N ALA A 141 13.89 9.88 -2.95
CA ALA A 141 14.80 10.01 -4.10
C ALA A 141 14.71 8.82 -5.07
N GLN A 142 14.20 7.67 -4.63
CA GLN A 142 14.01 6.46 -5.46
C GLN A 142 12.58 6.31 -5.99
N ALA A 143 11.67 7.18 -5.57
CA ALA A 143 10.26 7.09 -5.95
C ALA A 143 9.98 7.75 -7.30
N HIS A 144 9.07 7.16 -8.08
CA HIS A 144 8.46 7.82 -9.24
C HIS A 144 7.44 8.87 -8.82
N TYR A 145 6.80 8.67 -7.67
CA TYR A 145 5.81 9.56 -7.10
C TYR A 145 5.97 9.63 -5.58
N VAL A 146 5.88 10.85 -5.04
CA VAL A 146 5.84 11.09 -3.58
C VAL A 146 4.46 11.65 -3.27
N THR A 147 3.75 11.03 -2.33
CA THR A 147 2.41 11.49 -1.94
C THR A 147 2.46 12.83 -1.19
N ALA A 148 1.42 13.63 -1.32
CA ALA A 148 1.23 14.83 -0.50
C ALA A 148 0.80 14.47 0.93
N ALA A 149 0.01 13.40 1.07
CA ALA A 149 -0.43 12.87 2.35
C ALA A 149 0.64 11.97 3.00
N ALA A 150 0.73 12.00 4.32
CA ALA A 150 1.55 11.08 5.10
C ALA A 150 0.87 9.71 5.25
N GLY A 151 1.66 8.68 5.55
CA GLY A 151 1.15 7.37 5.94
C GLY A 151 0.21 7.47 7.13
N GLY A 152 -0.86 6.65 7.14
CA GLY A 152 -1.91 6.72 8.15
C GLY A 152 -2.74 8.01 8.11
N GLY A 153 -2.60 8.82 7.05
CA GLY A 153 -3.30 10.08 6.87
C GLY A 153 -3.79 10.30 5.43
N GLY A 154 -4.10 9.24 4.69
CA GLY A 154 -4.66 9.31 3.35
C GLY A 154 -3.65 9.07 2.21
N ALA A 155 -2.41 8.70 2.50
CA ALA A 155 -1.41 8.43 1.47
C ALA A 155 -1.81 7.27 0.54
N VAL A 156 -2.36 6.20 1.09
CA VAL A 156 -2.84 5.05 0.30
C VAL A 156 -4.05 5.47 -0.53
N ARG A 157 -4.97 6.26 0.02
CA ARG A 157 -6.11 6.83 -0.69
C ARG A 157 -5.66 7.64 -1.90
N GLU A 158 -4.66 8.50 -1.73
CA GLU A 158 -4.10 9.34 -2.81
C GLU A 158 -3.56 8.46 -3.95
N VAL A 159 -2.83 7.40 -3.62
CA VAL A 159 -2.28 6.45 -4.62
C VAL A 159 -3.37 5.67 -5.33
N VAL A 160 -4.38 5.20 -4.61
CA VAL A 160 -5.53 4.50 -5.21
C VAL A 160 -6.25 5.41 -6.20
N GLU A 161 -6.53 6.66 -5.82
CA GLU A 161 -7.14 7.63 -6.72
C GLU A 161 -6.29 7.91 -7.96
N LEU A 162 -4.97 8.04 -7.78
CA LEU A 162 -4.03 8.20 -8.89
C LEU A 162 -4.14 7.05 -9.89
N ILE A 163 -4.14 5.81 -9.42
CA ILE A 163 -4.24 4.62 -10.27
C ILE A 163 -5.61 4.55 -10.96
N LEU A 164 -6.70 4.74 -10.22
CA LEU A 164 -8.06 4.66 -10.77
C LEU A 164 -8.34 5.78 -11.77
N LYS A 165 -7.81 7.00 -11.55
CA LYS A 165 -7.89 8.10 -12.51
C LYS A 165 -7.09 7.80 -13.78
N ALA A 166 -5.86 7.29 -13.65
CA ALA A 166 -5.02 6.92 -14.80
C ALA A 166 -5.65 5.81 -15.66
N GLN A 167 -6.41 4.91 -15.04
CA GLN A 167 -7.10 3.81 -15.72
C GLN A 167 -8.53 4.15 -16.18
N GLY A 168 -9.00 5.39 -15.97
CA GLY A 168 -10.32 5.85 -16.41
C GLY A 168 -11.49 5.32 -15.56
N TYR A 169 -11.23 4.75 -14.38
CA TYR A 169 -12.27 4.20 -13.49
C TYR A 169 -12.87 5.22 -12.51
N TRP A 170 -12.25 6.40 -12.36
CA TRP A 170 -12.63 7.34 -11.31
C TRP A 170 -14.09 7.81 -11.41
N GLU A 171 -14.56 8.15 -12.60
CA GLU A 171 -15.95 8.58 -12.81
C GLU A 171 -16.98 7.49 -12.46
N GLU A 172 -16.63 6.22 -12.64
CA GLU A 172 -17.50 5.13 -12.23
C GLU A 172 -17.55 4.97 -10.70
N ILE A 173 -16.42 5.26 -10.01
CA ILE A 173 -16.40 5.27 -8.55
C ILE A 173 -17.29 6.39 -8.02
N LEU A 174 -17.18 7.60 -8.56
CA LEU A 174 -18.00 8.75 -8.14
C LEU A 174 -19.49 8.47 -8.30
N ARG A 175 -19.90 7.96 -9.45
CA ARG A 175 -21.32 7.63 -9.73
C ARG A 175 -21.95 6.66 -8.72
N LYS A 176 -21.18 5.83 -8.05
CA LYS A 176 -21.70 4.95 -6.97
C LYS A 176 -22.15 5.72 -5.74
N TYR A 177 -21.70 6.96 -5.57
CA TYR A 177 -21.98 7.81 -4.40
C TYR A 177 -22.87 9.01 -4.73
N GLU A 178 -23.33 9.13 -6.00
CA GLU A 178 -24.22 10.20 -6.46
C GLU A 178 -25.73 9.81 -6.37
N ALA A 179 -26.05 8.62 -5.87
CA ALA A 179 -27.41 8.09 -5.83
C ALA A 179 -28.20 8.60 -4.61
#